data_2fb045fbafa9893b70a1030b4a11a076
#
_entry.id   2fb045fbafa9893b70a1030b4a11a076
#
_cell.length_a   1.000
_cell.length_b   1.000
_cell.length_c   1.000
_cell.angle_alpha   90.00
_cell.angle_beta   90.00
_cell.angle_gamma   90.00
#
_symmetry.space_group_name_H-M   'P 1'
#
loop_
_entity.id
_entity.type
_entity.pdbx_description
1 polymer ?
#
loop_
_entity_poly.entity_id
_entity_poly.type
_entity_poly.pdbx_seq_one_letter_code
_entity_poly.pdbx_strand_id
1 'polypeptide(L)'
;MTVRKAWVVAIAAVGGGLSFVMVLVVGVYLVAGNLAGGVGGGAVTLAKGAVPAAYQTLVQKWGNLCTAINPALLAAQLYQESGFNPTAQSPAAAQGIAQFIPGTWATHGIDGDGDGDRDVWDPNDAIPSAASYDCELASYVKDAPGDPTHNMLAAYNAGAYAVIKYGGVPPYKETQNYVKTITTLQASFAAPVTRVDPSKQAAAAISYAQEKLGTPYLWGGNGTADQGGRFDCSGLTKAAYESVGITLPRVANDQYNAGPHPAREELMPGDLVFFSDDLTNSRTIRHVGIYVGGGYMIDAPRTGAVIRFDPVDTPDYFGATRVTEDGAKALPTSV
;
A
#
# COMPACT_ATOMS: atom_id res chain seq x y z
N MET A 1 33.39 -24.58 -20.61
CA MET A 1 34.59 -24.18 -19.83
C MET A 1 34.24 -24.25 -18.36
N THR A 2 34.85 -25.17 -17.67
CA THR A 2 34.56 -25.60 -16.30
C THR A 2 35.30 -24.70 -15.32
N VAL A 3 34.63 -23.95 -14.47
CA VAL A 3 35.26 -23.15 -13.41
C VAL A 3 35.31 -23.98 -12.13
N ARG A 4 36.53 -24.29 -11.70
CA ARG A 4 36.85 -25.03 -10.48
C ARG A 4 36.68 -24.11 -9.26
N LYS A 5 35.96 -24.60 -8.24
CA LYS A 5 35.90 -23.99 -6.90
C LYS A 5 37.24 -24.23 -6.19
N ALA A 6 37.87 -23.15 -5.76
CA ALA A 6 39.04 -23.24 -4.86
C ALA A 6 38.55 -22.98 -3.43
N TRP A 7 38.71 -23.99 -2.56
CA TRP A 7 38.54 -23.85 -1.12
C TRP A 7 39.89 -23.55 -0.50
N VAL A 8 40.02 -22.45 0.19
CA VAL A 8 41.18 -22.19 1.06
C VAL A 8 40.70 -22.41 2.50
N VAL A 9 41.19 -23.52 3.08
CA VAL A 9 41.03 -23.79 4.51
C VAL A 9 42.28 -23.29 5.22
N ALA A 10 42.20 -22.26 6.03
CA ALA A 10 43.23 -21.87 6.95
C ALA A 10 42.93 -22.48 8.32
N ILE A 11 43.70 -23.46 8.74
CA ILE A 11 43.68 -24.01 10.10
C ILE A 11 44.76 -23.28 10.90
N ALA A 12 44.37 -22.53 11.90
CA ALA A 12 45.26 -22.09 12.98
C ALA A 12 44.80 -22.75 14.27
N ALA A 13 45.63 -23.69 14.75
CA ALA A 13 45.46 -24.29 16.06
C ALA A 13 46.29 -23.52 17.08
N VAL A 14 45.68 -22.99 18.13
CA VAL A 14 46.35 -22.70 19.40
C VAL A 14 45.38 -22.99 20.54
N GLY A 15 45.87 -23.71 21.52
CA GLY A 15 45.12 -24.36 22.58
C GLY A 15 44.49 -23.50 23.66
N GLY A 16 43.55 -24.09 24.32
CA GLY A 16 43.22 -23.87 25.75
C GLY A 16 42.13 -22.80 26.00
N GLY A 17 40.93 -23.23 26.32
CA GLY A 17 39.91 -22.36 26.92
C GLY A 17 38.61 -22.35 26.13
N LEU A 18 37.58 -22.99 26.65
CA LEU A 18 36.21 -22.92 26.13
C LEU A 18 35.72 -21.49 26.17
N SER A 19 35.60 -20.88 25.01
CA SER A 19 34.76 -19.70 24.78
C SER A 19 34.12 -19.91 23.42
N PHE A 20 32.79 -20.04 23.41
CA PHE A 20 31.98 -20.05 22.21
C PHE A 20 32.07 -18.67 21.56
N VAL A 21 32.86 -18.55 20.50
CA VAL A 21 32.85 -17.37 19.63
C VAL A 21 31.90 -17.66 18.49
N MET A 22 30.73 -17.01 18.55
CA MET A 22 29.79 -16.97 17.44
C MET A 22 30.40 -16.10 16.34
N VAL A 23 30.85 -16.73 15.26
CA VAL A 23 31.37 -16.01 14.09
C VAL A 23 30.18 -15.56 13.26
N LEU A 24 29.84 -14.26 13.36
CA LEU A 24 28.96 -13.58 12.42
C LEU A 24 29.64 -13.53 11.04
N VAL A 25 29.17 -14.37 10.12
CA VAL A 25 29.55 -14.27 8.71
C VAL A 25 28.65 -13.21 8.07
N VAL A 26 29.14 -11.97 8.02
CA VAL A 26 28.53 -10.94 7.17
C VAL A 26 28.91 -11.24 5.72
N GLY A 27 28.03 -11.89 4.99
CA GLY A 27 28.17 -12.10 3.56
C GLY A 27 27.83 -10.82 2.79
N VAL A 28 28.86 -10.08 2.39
CA VAL A 28 28.70 -9.01 1.40
C VAL A 28 28.50 -9.66 0.03
N TYR A 29 27.28 -9.70 -0.47
CA TYR A 29 27.01 -10.07 -1.85
C TYR A 29 27.21 -8.86 -2.76
N LEU A 30 28.36 -8.82 -3.45
CA LEU A 30 28.56 -8.00 -4.64
C LEU A 30 27.84 -8.66 -5.81
N VAL A 31 26.70 -8.12 -6.21
CA VAL A 31 26.04 -8.51 -7.45
C VAL A 31 26.72 -7.78 -8.60
N ALA A 32 27.59 -8.51 -9.32
CA ALA A 32 28.06 -8.07 -10.62
C ALA A 32 26.95 -8.29 -11.65
N GLY A 33 26.41 -7.19 -12.21
CA GLY A 33 25.38 -7.24 -13.21
C GLY A 33 25.85 -7.88 -14.52
N ASN A 34 25.13 -8.87 -15.00
CA ASN A 34 25.19 -9.32 -16.38
C ASN A 34 23.95 -8.79 -17.12
N LEU A 35 24.21 -7.86 -18.02
CA LEU A 35 23.25 -7.38 -19.01
C LEU A 35 23.03 -8.48 -20.07
N ALA A 36 21.91 -9.18 -19.99
CA ALA A 36 21.37 -9.93 -21.12
C ALA A 36 19.84 -9.79 -21.07
N GLY A 37 19.28 -9.25 -22.16
CA GLY A 37 17.94 -8.76 -22.33
C GLY A 37 16.81 -9.64 -21.80
N GLY A 38 16.07 -9.08 -20.89
CA GLY A 38 14.76 -9.55 -20.41
C GLY A 38 14.01 -8.33 -19.92
N VAL A 39 12.76 -8.23 -20.27
CA VAL A 39 11.79 -7.17 -20.04
C VAL A 39 11.99 -6.49 -18.68
N GLY A 40 12.27 -5.19 -18.70
CA GLY A 40 12.76 -4.40 -17.58
C GLY A 40 11.91 -4.50 -16.32
N GLY A 41 12.44 -5.16 -15.32
CA GLY A 41 12.01 -5.02 -13.92
C GLY A 41 12.57 -3.71 -13.37
N GLY A 42 11.95 -2.57 -13.68
CA GLY A 42 12.20 -1.32 -12.96
C GLY A 42 11.85 -1.55 -11.50
N ALA A 43 12.74 -1.13 -10.58
CA ALA A 43 12.47 -1.19 -9.16
C ALA A 43 11.13 -0.48 -8.89
N VAL A 44 10.16 -1.20 -8.34
CA VAL A 44 8.88 -0.62 -7.94
C VAL A 44 9.16 0.36 -6.83
N THR A 45 8.93 1.65 -7.08
CA THR A 45 9.06 2.70 -6.09
C THR A 45 7.68 3.09 -5.58
N LEU A 46 7.64 3.62 -4.35
CA LEU A 46 6.38 4.15 -3.79
C LEU A 46 5.94 5.40 -4.55
N ALA A 47 4.65 5.51 -4.80
CA ALA A 47 4.04 6.76 -5.21
C ALA A 47 4.27 7.82 -4.13
N LYS A 48 4.54 9.07 -4.55
CA LYS A 48 4.79 10.16 -3.62
C LYS A 48 3.57 10.39 -2.73
N GLY A 49 3.77 10.32 -1.42
CA GLY A 49 2.70 10.50 -0.43
C GLY A 49 1.76 9.29 -0.26
N ALA A 50 2.03 8.16 -0.93
CA ALA A 50 1.22 6.94 -0.79
C ALA A 50 1.30 6.32 0.62
N VAL A 51 2.35 6.61 1.34
CA VAL A 51 2.59 6.15 2.72
C VAL A 51 2.76 7.38 3.60
N PRO A 52 2.25 7.39 4.84
CA PRO A 52 2.51 8.47 5.79
C PRO A 52 4.01 8.82 5.85
N ALA A 53 4.33 10.11 5.88
CA ALA A 53 5.72 10.59 5.76
C ALA A 53 6.67 9.94 6.79
N ALA A 54 6.15 9.65 8.00
CA ALA A 54 6.91 8.98 9.05
C ALA A 54 7.40 7.58 8.67
N TYR A 55 6.68 6.87 7.80
CA TYR A 55 6.99 5.47 7.44
C TYR A 55 7.55 5.31 6.03
N GLN A 56 7.53 6.36 5.20
CA GLN A 56 7.92 6.28 3.80
C GLN A 56 9.34 5.71 3.60
N THR A 57 10.30 6.20 4.38
CA THR A 57 11.69 5.72 4.31
C THR A 57 11.83 4.27 4.75
N LEU A 58 11.12 3.86 5.80
CA LEU A 58 11.11 2.48 6.30
C LEU A 58 10.53 1.53 5.24
N VAL A 59 9.34 1.84 4.74
CA VAL A 59 8.66 1.01 3.72
C VAL A 59 9.47 0.93 2.43
N GLN A 60 10.07 2.06 1.99
CA GLN A 60 10.95 2.06 0.81
C GLN A 60 12.20 1.20 1.01
N LYS A 61 12.82 1.27 2.20
CA LYS A 61 14.01 0.47 2.53
C LYS A 61 13.67 -1.01 2.64
N TRP A 62 12.73 -1.35 3.49
CA TRP A 62 12.45 -2.72 3.87
C TRP A 62 11.61 -3.49 2.84
N GLY A 63 10.80 -2.80 2.04
CA GLY A 63 10.12 -3.41 0.90
C GLY A 63 11.04 -3.92 -0.21
N ASN A 64 12.34 -3.59 -0.16
CA ASN A 64 13.36 -4.13 -1.08
C ASN A 64 14.24 -5.22 -0.42
N LEU A 65 13.82 -5.79 0.72
CA LEU A 65 14.62 -6.76 1.47
C LEU A 65 14.88 -8.04 0.69
N CYS A 66 13.91 -8.53 -0.07
CA CYS A 66 14.03 -9.73 -0.91
C CYS A 66 13.19 -9.59 -2.19
N THR A 67 13.35 -10.56 -3.11
CA THR A 67 12.65 -10.54 -4.41
C THR A 67 11.17 -10.88 -4.33
N ALA A 68 10.69 -11.38 -3.19
CA ALA A 68 9.29 -11.76 -3.00
C ALA A 68 8.38 -10.56 -2.69
N ILE A 69 8.95 -9.46 -2.22
CA ILE A 69 8.24 -8.23 -1.86
C ILE A 69 8.77 -7.02 -2.62
N ASN A 70 8.00 -5.95 -2.62
CA ASN A 70 8.43 -4.64 -3.07
C ASN A 70 7.78 -3.56 -2.18
N PRO A 71 8.28 -2.31 -2.20
CA PRO A 71 7.76 -1.25 -1.34
C PRO A 71 6.24 -1.03 -1.43
N ALA A 72 5.67 -1.15 -2.64
CA ALA A 72 4.24 -0.96 -2.84
C ALA A 72 3.41 -2.12 -2.26
N LEU A 73 3.92 -3.35 -2.34
CA LEU A 73 3.28 -4.52 -1.74
C LEU A 73 3.30 -4.43 -0.21
N LEU A 74 4.46 -4.10 0.37
CA LEU A 74 4.59 -3.92 1.82
C LEU A 74 3.68 -2.78 2.31
N ALA A 75 3.60 -1.66 1.58
CA ALA A 75 2.69 -0.57 1.90
C ALA A 75 1.22 -1.01 1.89
N ALA A 76 0.81 -1.75 0.86
CA ALA A 76 -0.56 -2.27 0.73
C ALA A 76 -0.91 -3.24 1.86
N GLN A 77 0.04 -4.06 2.28
CA GLN A 77 -0.11 -4.99 3.39
C GLN A 77 -0.27 -4.24 4.72
N LEU A 78 0.64 -3.33 5.07
CA LEU A 78 0.54 -2.52 6.29
C LEU A 78 -0.76 -1.71 6.35
N TYR A 79 -1.21 -1.22 5.18
CA TYR A 79 -2.51 -0.56 5.10
C TYR A 79 -3.67 -1.52 5.37
N GLN A 80 -3.66 -2.71 4.79
CA GLN A 80 -4.69 -3.75 5.03
C GLN A 80 -4.70 -4.22 6.49
N GLU A 81 -3.53 -4.31 7.13
CA GLU A 81 -3.41 -4.73 8.52
C GLU A 81 -4.00 -3.70 9.51
N SER A 82 -3.63 -2.43 9.37
CA SER A 82 -3.95 -1.42 10.40
C SER A 82 -4.34 -0.04 9.86
N GLY A 83 -4.29 0.19 8.54
CA GLY A 83 -4.38 1.54 7.98
C GLY A 83 -3.18 2.41 8.39
N PHE A 84 -2.00 1.82 8.55
CA PHE A 84 -0.79 2.46 9.11
C PHE A 84 -0.93 2.94 10.56
N ASN A 85 -1.82 2.35 11.34
CA ASN A 85 -1.99 2.72 12.74
C ASN A 85 -1.05 1.88 13.64
N PRO A 86 0.01 2.48 14.26
CA PRO A 86 0.95 1.74 15.07
C PRO A 86 0.37 1.25 16.40
N THR A 87 -0.76 1.79 16.83
CA THR A 87 -1.44 1.40 18.08
C THR A 87 -2.67 0.52 17.84
N ALA A 88 -2.83 -0.02 16.62
CA ALA A 88 -3.96 -0.88 16.29
C ALA A 88 -3.87 -2.21 17.06
N GLN A 89 -5.00 -2.66 17.62
CA GLN A 89 -5.15 -3.95 18.24
C GLN A 89 -6.44 -4.62 17.77
N SER A 90 -6.33 -5.85 17.28
CA SER A 90 -7.49 -6.63 16.85
C SER A 90 -8.13 -7.41 18.01
N PRO A 91 -9.40 -7.84 17.89
CA PRO A 91 -10.03 -8.75 18.86
C PRO A 91 -9.28 -10.08 19.01
N ALA A 92 -8.49 -10.50 18.02
CA ALA A 92 -7.63 -11.67 18.04
C ALA A 92 -6.26 -11.42 18.67
N ALA A 93 -6.07 -10.26 19.32
CA ALA A 93 -4.82 -9.81 19.94
C ALA A 93 -3.66 -9.58 18.95
N ALA A 94 -3.94 -9.36 17.67
CA ALA A 94 -2.92 -8.85 16.75
C ALA A 94 -2.63 -7.39 17.08
N GLN A 95 -1.35 -6.98 16.98
CA GLN A 95 -0.83 -5.75 17.54
C GLN A 95 0.02 -4.95 16.54
N GLY A 96 -0.03 -3.63 16.68
CA GLY A 96 0.82 -2.69 15.97
C GLY A 96 0.46 -2.49 14.50
N ILE A 97 1.32 -1.76 13.80
CA ILE A 97 1.12 -1.37 12.40
C ILE A 97 1.00 -2.57 11.44
N ALA A 98 1.65 -3.69 11.77
CA ALA A 98 1.71 -4.92 10.98
C ALA A 98 0.88 -6.08 11.55
N GLN A 99 0.10 -5.83 12.62
CA GLN A 99 -0.83 -6.79 13.23
C GLN A 99 -0.22 -8.15 13.58
N PHE A 100 0.96 -8.14 14.19
CA PHE A 100 1.57 -9.36 14.71
C PHE A 100 0.78 -9.92 15.91
N ILE A 101 0.47 -11.20 15.90
CA ILE A 101 0.03 -11.89 17.12
C ILE A 101 1.23 -12.12 18.04
N PRO A 102 1.05 -12.13 19.39
CA PRO A 102 2.16 -12.19 20.33
C PRO A 102 3.11 -13.38 20.13
N GLY A 103 2.59 -14.54 19.73
CA GLY A 103 3.43 -15.72 19.45
C GLY A 103 4.32 -15.56 18.24
N THR A 104 3.82 -14.95 17.17
CA THR A 104 4.60 -14.65 15.96
C THR A 104 5.62 -13.55 16.25
N TRP A 105 5.24 -12.50 16.98
CA TRP A 105 6.16 -11.44 17.38
C TRP A 105 7.34 -11.98 18.20
N ALA A 106 7.08 -12.81 19.19
CA ALA A 106 8.14 -13.40 20.02
C ALA A 106 9.23 -14.13 19.22
N THR A 107 8.84 -14.70 18.06
CA THR A 107 9.75 -15.51 17.22
C THR A 107 10.36 -14.69 16.07
N HIS A 108 9.59 -13.79 15.47
CA HIS A 108 9.95 -13.10 14.21
C HIS A 108 10.14 -11.58 14.36
N GLY A 109 9.82 -11.00 15.53
CA GLY A 109 10.10 -9.60 15.82
C GLY A 109 11.61 -9.34 15.83
N ILE A 110 12.04 -8.26 15.17
CA ILE A 110 13.43 -7.82 15.12
C ILE A 110 13.55 -6.39 15.69
N ASP A 111 14.71 -6.08 16.23
CA ASP A 111 15.14 -4.72 16.56
C ASP A 111 15.58 -4.06 15.24
N GLY A 112 14.72 -3.24 14.66
CA GLY A 112 14.89 -2.72 13.31
C GLY A 112 15.69 -1.42 13.24
N ASP A 113 15.73 -0.67 14.33
CA ASP A 113 16.50 0.59 14.46
C ASP A 113 17.77 0.47 15.31
N GLY A 114 17.93 -0.65 16.03
CA GLY A 114 19.14 -0.98 16.78
C GLY A 114 19.20 -0.32 18.16
N ASP A 115 18.06 0.02 18.75
CA ASP A 115 17.97 0.63 20.07
C ASP A 115 18.13 -0.37 21.24
N GLY A 116 18.09 -1.68 20.93
CA GLY A 116 18.26 -2.80 21.86
C GLY A 116 16.94 -3.35 22.39
N ASP A 117 15.80 -2.86 21.92
CA ASP A 117 14.48 -3.38 22.24
C ASP A 117 13.83 -4.03 21.00
N ARG A 118 12.70 -4.67 21.16
CA ARG A 118 11.84 -5.20 20.09
C ARG A 118 10.40 -4.91 20.49
N ASP A 119 9.90 -3.77 20.06
CA ASP A 119 8.56 -3.31 20.41
C ASP A 119 7.60 -3.45 19.20
N VAL A 120 6.57 -4.28 19.32
CA VAL A 120 5.54 -4.47 18.30
C VAL A 120 4.76 -3.19 17.98
N TRP A 121 4.77 -2.24 18.91
CA TRP A 121 4.12 -0.94 18.79
C TRP A 121 5.03 0.13 18.14
N ASP A 122 6.32 -0.14 18.03
CA ASP A 122 7.25 0.73 17.32
C ASP A 122 7.27 0.36 15.82
N PRO A 123 6.88 1.28 14.91
CA PRO A 123 6.99 1.07 13.48
C PRO A 123 8.42 0.81 12.99
N ASN A 124 9.45 1.30 13.72
CA ASN A 124 10.85 1.04 13.36
C ASN A 124 11.24 -0.43 13.55
N ASP A 125 10.52 -1.17 14.38
CA ASP A 125 10.68 -2.61 14.56
C ASP A 125 9.63 -3.41 13.77
N ALA A 126 8.37 -2.98 13.84
CA ALA A 126 7.26 -3.74 13.28
C ALA A 126 7.29 -3.78 11.73
N ILE A 127 7.68 -2.70 11.05
CA ILE A 127 7.78 -2.68 9.58
C ILE A 127 8.93 -3.56 9.08
N PRO A 128 10.16 -3.47 9.62
CA PRO A 128 11.23 -4.41 9.31
C PRO A 128 10.87 -5.87 9.58
N SER A 129 10.22 -6.12 10.71
CA SER A 129 9.76 -7.47 11.09
C SER A 129 8.77 -8.04 10.08
N ALA A 130 7.80 -7.24 9.62
CA ALA A 130 6.84 -7.66 8.62
C ALA A 130 7.53 -8.03 7.29
N ALA A 131 8.41 -7.16 6.81
CA ALA A 131 9.18 -7.42 5.58
C ALA A 131 10.06 -8.68 5.68
N SER A 132 10.70 -8.89 6.83
CA SER A 132 11.52 -10.08 7.09
C SER A 132 10.67 -11.34 7.14
N TYR A 133 9.53 -11.26 7.81
CA TYR A 133 8.60 -12.39 7.92
C TYR A 133 7.97 -12.76 6.58
N ASP A 134 7.61 -11.79 5.74
CA ASP A 134 7.16 -12.03 4.36
C ASP A 134 8.21 -12.78 3.52
N CYS A 135 9.48 -12.38 3.61
CA CYS A 135 10.57 -13.04 2.91
C CYS A 135 10.75 -14.50 3.40
N GLU A 136 10.62 -14.73 4.69
CA GLU A 136 10.67 -16.06 5.29
C GLU A 136 9.48 -16.92 4.83
N LEU A 137 8.26 -16.39 4.90
CA LEU A 137 7.05 -17.06 4.45
C LEU A 137 7.10 -17.40 2.97
N ALA A 138 7.57 -16.48 2.11
CA ALA A 138 7.77 -16.75 0.69
C ALA A 138 8.70 -17.95 0.46
N SER A 139 9.74 -18.10 1.28
CA SER A 139 10.63 -19.25 1.23
C SER A 139 9.96 -20.55 1.67
N TYR A 140 9.12 -20.49 2.72
CA TYR A 140 8.40 -21.67 3.21
C TYR A 140 7.36 -22.20 2.22
N VAL A 141 6.69 -21.30 1.50
CA VAL A 141 5.61 -21.69 0.58
C VAL A 141 6.03 -21.71 -0.89
N LYS A 142 7.33 -21.58 -1.20
CA LYS A 142 7.88 -21.47 -2.57
C LYS A 142 7.46 -22.58 -3.52
N ASP A 143 7.24 -23.79 -2.98
CA ASP A 143 6.89 -24.99 -3.76
C ASP A 143 5.35 -25.19 -3.83
N ALA A 144 4.55 -24.32 -3.22
CA ALA A 144 3.11 -24.37 -3.30
C ALA A 144 2.63 -23.91 -4.69
N PRO A 145 1.67 -24.62 -5.33
CA PRO A 145 1.10 -24.21 -6.60
C PRO A 145 0.43 -22.83 -6.55
N GLY A 146 0.40 -22.13 -7.69
CA GLY A 146 -0.27 -20.84 -7.84
C GLY A 146 0.71 -19.66 -7.86
N ASP A 147 0.18 -18.47 -7.63
CA ASP A 147 0.98 -17.25 -7.61
C ASP A 147 1.81 -17.16 -6.32
N PRO A 148 3.15 -16.99 -6.40
CA PRO A 148 4.02 -16.95 -5.22
C PRO A 148 3.70 -15.80 -4.26
N THR A 149 3.33 -14.62 -4.76
CA THR A 149 2.95 -13.47 -3.92
C THR A 149 1.64 -13.73 -3.21
N HIS A 150 0.66 -14.32 -3.90
CA HIS A 150 -0.62 -14.72 -3.27
C HIS A 150 -0.41 -15.75 -2.16
N ASN A 151 0.47 -16.73 -2.40
CA ASN A 151 0.79 -17.76 -1.41
C ASN A 151 1.50 -17.18 -0.18
N MET A 152 2.44 -16.25 -0.38
CA MET A 152 3.13 -15.54 0.70
C MET A 152 2.12 -14.74 1.56
N LEU A 153 1.29 -13.91 0.94
CA LEU A 153 0.25 -13.12 1.64
C LEU A 153 -0.76 -14.02 2.37
N ALA A 154 -1.17 -15.11 1.73
CA ALA A 154 -2.04 -16.10 2.37
C ALA A 154 -1.37 -16.78 3.58
N ALA A 155 -0.06 -16.99 3.51
CA ALA A 155 0.72 -17.54 4.62
C ALA A 155 0.83 -16.56 5.79
N TYR A 156 0.94 -15.26 5.52
CA TYR A 156 0.92 -14.24 6.57
C TYR A 156 -0.40 -14.23 7.34
N ASN A 157 -1.53 -14.27 6.62
CA ASN A 157 -2.87 -14.23 7.23
C ASN A 157 -3.32 -15.56 7.84
N ALA A 158 -3.10 -16.71 7.15
CA ALA A 158 -3.64 -18.01 7.55
C ALA A 158 -2.57 -19.00 8.04
N GLY A 159 -1.29 -18.62 8.00
CA GLY A 159 -0.17 -19.48 8.32
C GLY A 159 0.32 -20.33 7.13
N ALA A 160 1.64 -20.52 7.03
CA ALA A 160 2.27 -21.28 5.94
C ALA A 160 1.76 -22.72 5.84
N TYR A 161 1.44 -23.35 6.97
CA TYR A 161 0.87 -24.71 6.99
C TYR A 161 -0.45 -24.80 6.21
N ALA A 162 -1.33 -23.81 6.31
CA ALA A 162 -2.59 -23.79 5.56
C ALA A 162 -2.32 -23.73 4.05
N VAL A 163 -1.39 -22.88 3.60
CA VAL A 163 -1.02 -22.78 2.19
C VAL A 163 -0.44 -24.09 1.64
N ILE A 164 0.45 -24.73 2.39
CA ILE A 164 1.05 -26.02 2.00
C ILE A 164 -0.04 -27.11 1.95
N LYS A 165 -0.90 -27.16 2.97
CA LYS A 165 -1.97 -28.15 3.09
C LYS A 165 -2.97 -28.09 1.93
N TYR A 166 -3.33 -26.88 1.51
CA TYR A 166 -4.32 -26.69 0.43
C TYR A 166 -3.70 -26.54 -0.94
N GLY A 167 -2.36 -26.53 -1.04
CA GLY A 167 -1.65 -26.38 -2.31
C GLY A 167 -1.86 -25.02 -2.94
N GLY A 168 -1.79 -23.94 -2.14
CA GLY A 168 -2.01 -22.55 -2.55
C GLY A 168 -2.88 -21.78 -1.56
N VAL A 169 -3.46 -20.67 -1.99
CA VAL A 169 -4.35 -19.85 -1.15
C VAL A 169 -5.50 -20.71 -0.60
N PRO A 170 -5.63 -20.84 0.73
CA PRO A 170 -6.65 -21.72 1.32
C PRO A 170 -8.07 -21.20 1.06
N PRO A 171 -9.10 -22.08 1.07
CA PRO A 171 -10.49 -21.70 0.78
C PRO A 171 -11.17 -20.97 1.96
N TYR A 172 -10.43 -20.11 2.64
CA TYR A 172 -10.95 -19.25 3.70
C TYR A 172 -11.31 -17.89 3.10
N LYS A 173 -12.58 -17.47 3.22
CA LYS A 173 -13.05 -16.19 2.64
C LYS A 173 -12.23 -15.00 3.12
N GLU A 174 -11.85 -14.99 4.39
CA GLU A 174 -11.00 -13.93 4.97
C GLU A 174 -9.66 -13.86 4.23
N THR A 175 -8.96 -14.98 4.11
CA THR A 175 -7.65 -15.03 3.46
C THR A 175 -7.73 -14.72 1.97
N GLN A 176 -8.74 -15.21 1.27
CA GLN A 176 -8.96 -14.88 -0.15
C GLN A 176 -9.21 -13.39 -0.36
N ASN A 177 -10.01 -12.77 0.52
CA ASN A 177 -10.26 -11.34 0.49
C ASN A 177 -8.99 -10.55 0.84
N TYR A 178 -8.23 -10.97 1.86
CA TYR A 178 -6.96 -10.38 2.25
C TYR A 178 -5.98 -10.32 1.07
N VAL A 179 -5.72 -11.45 0.42
CA VAL A 179 -4.84 -11.53 -0.75
C VAL A 179 -5.35 -10.63 -1.87
N LYS A 180 -6.64 -10.72 -2.22
CA LYS A 180 -7.24 -9.91 -3.28
C LYS A 180 -7.12 -8.41 -2.98
N THR A 181 -7.40 -7.99 -1.76
CA THR A 181 -7.36 -6.57 -1.38
C THR A 181 -5.94 -6.04 -1.48
N ILE A 182 -4.95 -6.72 -0.91
CA ILE A 182 -3.56 -6.26 -0.93
C ILE A 182 -3.01 -6.19 -2.35
N THR A 183 -3.21 -7.23 -3.16
CA THR A 183 -2.69 -7.24 -4.54
C THR A 183 -3.33 -6.18 -5.42
N THR A 184 -4.58 -5.82 -5.15
CA THR A 184 -5.25 -4.72 -5.86
C THR A 184 -4.76 -3.36 -5.34
N LEU A 185 -4.62 -3.19 -4.02
CA LEU A 185 -4.10 -1.95 -3.42
C LEU A 185 -2.64 -1.67 -3.80
N GLN A 186 -1.83 -2.69 -4.04
CA GLN A 186 -0.43 -2.53 -4.43
C GLN A 186 -0.26 -1.55 -5.61
N ALA A 187 -1.15 -1.60 -6.60
CA ALA A 187 -1.11 -0.68 -7.74
C ALA A 187 -1.28 0.79 -7.33
N SER A 188 -2.04 1.05 -6.26
CA SER A 188 -2.27 2.41 -5.74
C SER A 188 -1.08 2.94 -4.93
N PHE A 189 -0.27 2.06 -4.39
CA PHE A 189 0.95 2.42 -3.65
C PHE A 189 2.19 2.49 -4.56
N ALA A 190 2.16 1.88 -5.74
CA ALA A 190 3.25 1.95 -6.70
C ALA A 190 3.31 3.34 -7.36
N ALA A 191 4.53 3.86 -7.52
CA ALA A 191 4.72 4.99 -8.43
C ALA A 191 4.29 4.55 -9.84
N PRO A 192 3.54 5.36 -10.57
CA PRO A 192 3.07 5.00 -11.89
C PRO A 192 4.25 4.64 -12.79
N VAL A 193 4.27 3.40 -13.28
CA VAL A 193 5.17 3.00 -14.36
C VAL A 193 4.63 3.68 -15.60
N THR A 194 5.22 4.82 -15.93
CA THR A 194 4.97 5.63 -17.13
C THR A 194 3.94 5.05 -18.11
N ARG A 195 2.70 5.54 -18.02
CA ARG A 195 1.81 5.61 -19.18
C ARG A 195 0.98 6.88 -19.29
N VAL A 196 0.70 7.58 -18.21
CA VAL A 196 0.24 8.98 -18.22
C VAL A 196 0.60 9.51 -16.83
N ASP A 197 1.53 10.46 -16.73
CA ASP A 197 1.74 11.18 -15.49
C ASP A 197 0.42 11.85 -15.13
N PRO A 198 -0.15 11.61 -13.92
CA PRO A 198 -1.19 12.48 -13.43
C PRO A 198 -0.61 13.90 -13.49
N SER A 199 -1.42 14.88 -13.89
CA SER A 199 -0.95 16.25 -13.85
C SER A 199 -0.31 16.50 -12.48
N LYS A 200 0.68 17.38 -12.40
CA LYS A 200 1.33 17.71 -11.11
C LYS A 200 0.32 18.09 -10.04
N GLN A 201 -0.78 18.71 -10.46
CA GLN A 201 -1.90 19.07 -9.59
C GLN A 201 -2.66 17.84 -9.10
N ALA A 202 -2.97 16.89 -9.98
CA ALA A 202 -3.63 15.64 -9.57
C ALA A 202 -2.78 14.84 -8.57
N ALA A 203 -1.47 14.69 -8.85
CA ALA A 203 -0.54 14.00 -7.94
C ALA A 203 -0.46 14.69 -6.56
N ALA A 204 -0.43 16.02 -6.52
CA ALA A 204 -0.38 16.76 -5.27
C ALA A 204 -1.73 16.72 -4.51
N ALA A 205 -2.86 16.76 -5.21
CA ALA A 205 -4.19 16.60 -4.58
C ALA A 205 -4.36 15.19 -3.97
N ILE A 206 -3.91 14.13 -4.67
CA ILE A 206 -3.87 12.77 -4.13
C ILE A 206 -2.98 12.73 -2.88
N SER A 207 -1.78 13.31 -2.92
CA SER A 207 -0.87 13.34 -1.76
C SER A 207 -1.52 14.02 -0.57
N TYR A 208 -2.22 15.14 -0.78
CA TYR A 208 -2.97 15.80 0.29
C TYR A 208 -4.04 14.87 0.91
N ALA A 209 -4.83 14.17 0.08
CA ALA A 209 -5.86 13.25 0.58
C ALA A 209 -5.23 12.05 1.33
N GLN A 210 -4.09 11.55 0.86
CA GLN A 210 -3.33 10.48 1.52
C GLN A 210 -2.83 10.87 2.91
N GLU A 211 -2.41 12.14 3.11
CA GLU A 211 -2.04 12.65 4.43
C GLU A 211 -3.20 12.67 5.43
N LYS A 212 -4.45 12.56 4.95
CA LYS A 212 -5.66 12.55 5.78
C LYS A 212 -6.19 11.14 6.05
N LEU A 213 -5.56 10.09 5.53
CA LEU A 213 -5.95 8.70 5.81
C LEU A 213 -6.03 8.46 7.33
N GLY A 214 -7.05 7.70 7.74
CA GLY A 214 -7.33 7.45 9.15
C GLY A 214 -8.07 8.57 9.90
N THR A 215 -8.23 9.76 9.30
CA THR A 215 -9.00 10.87 9.92
C THR A 215 -10.49 10.51 9.98
N PRO A 216 -11.16 10.64 11.15
CA PRO A 216 -12.57 10.35 11.25
C PRO A 216 -13.45 11.26 10.38
N TYR A 217 -14.47 10.68 9.78
CA TYR A 217 -15.48 11.41 9.02
C TYR A 217 -16.23 12.44 9.88
N LEU A 218 -16.57 13.58 9.31
CA LEU A 218 -17.48 14.57 9.89
C LEU A 218 -18.43 15.08 8.82
N TRP A 219 -19.75 14.90 9.01
CA TRP A 219 -20.75 15.48 8.11
C TRP A 219 -20.61 17.01 8.05
N GLY A 220 -20.52 17.57 6.85
CA GLY A 220 -20.27 19.00 6.66
C GLY A 220 -18.81 19.41 6.92
N GLY A 221 -17.91 18.47 7.18
CA GLY A 221 -16.50 18.74 7.48
C GLY A 221 -15.72 19.27 6.28
N ASN A 222 -14.88 20.28 6.52
CA ASN A 222 -14.00 20.92 5.54
C ASN A 222 -12.52 20.88 5.97
N GLY A 223 -12.20 20.12 7.01
CA GLY A 223 -10.84 20.00 7.51
C GLY A 223 -10.33 21.19 8.31
N THR A 224 -11.21 22.06 8.78
CA THR A 224 -10.82 23.23 9.57
C THR A 224 -10.43 22.85 11.01
N ALA A 225 -9.65 23.70 11.67
CA ALA A 225 -9.13 23.42 13.02
C ALA A 225 -10.25 23.25 14.06
N ASP A 226 -11.31 24.03 13.96
CA ASP A 226 -12.53 23.94 14.80
C ASP A 226 -13.30 22.62 14.57
N GLN A 227 -13.16 22.02 13.41
CA GLN A 227 -13.71 20.71 13.07
C GLN A 227 -12.75 19.55 13.42
N GLY A 228 -11.60 19.83 14.04
CA GLY A 228 -10.57 18.86 14.35
C GLY A 228 -9.92 18.24 13.11
N GLY A 229 -9.82 18.99 12.01
CA GLY A 229 -9.22 18.53 10.76
C GLY A 229 -10.04 17.47 10.02
N ARG A 230 -11.33 17.27 10.36
CA ARG A 230 -12.19 16.21 9.80
C ARG A 230 -12.97 16.68 8.58
N PHE A 231 -13.32 15.73 7.73
CA PHE A 231 -13.95 15.97 6.43
C PHE A 231 -15.19 15.12 6.22
N ASP A 232 -16.10 15.59 5.35
CA ASP A 232 -16.99 14.72 4.58
C ASP A 232 -16.38 14.45 3.19
N CYS A 233 -17.08 13.67 2.35
CA CYS A 233 -16.60 13.24 1.04
C CYS A 233 -16.20 14.41 0.13
N SER A 234 -17.10 15.37 -0.07
CA SER A 234 -16.89 16.54 -0.94
C SER A 234 -16.02 17.62 -0.28
N GLY A 235 -15.97 17.68 1.04
CA GLY A 235 -15.04 18.53 1.78
C GLY A 235 -13.59 18.07 1.62
N LEU A 236 -13.34 16.77 1.63
CA LEU A 236 -12.01 16.18 1.38
C LEU A 236 -11.52 16.49 -0.04
N THR A 237 -12.34 16.20 -1.06
CA THR A 237 -11.99 16.47 -2.46
C THR A 237 -11.77 17.95 -2.71
N LYS A 238 -12.64 18.83 -2.15
CA LYS A 238 -12.51 20.27 -2.21
C LYS A 238 -11.17 20.73 -1.63
N ALA A 239 -10.84 20.34 -0.40
CA ALA A 239 -9.60 20.74 0.26
C ALA A 239 -8.36 20.21 -0.47
N ALA A 240 -8.40 18.99 -0.99
CA ALA A 240 -7.31 18.41 -1.77
C ALA A 240 -7.03 19.24 -3.02
N TYR A 241 -8.05 19.64 -3.75
CA TYR A 241 -7.88 20.43 -4.96
C TYR A 241 -7.59 21.92 -4.70
N GLU A 242 -8.13 22.49 -3.61
CA GLU A 242 -7.75 23.83 -3.18
C GLU A 242 -6.26 23.94 -2.82
N SER A 243 -5.68 22.89 -2.26
CA SER A 243 -4.24 22.84 -1.94
C SER A 243 -3.34 23.01 -3.16
N VAL A 244 -3.88 22.78 -4.36
CA VAL A 244 -3.17 22.89 -5.64
C VAL A 244 -3.73 23.99 -6.53
N GLY A 245 -4.54 24.89 -5.97
CA GLY A 245 -5.06 26.08 -6.65
C GLY A 245 -6.31 25.86 -7.50
N ILE A 246 -6.96 24.72 -7.38
CA ILE A 246 -8.23 24.42 -8.07
C ILE A 246 -9.38 24.53 -7.07
N THR A 247 -10.30 25.48 -7.31
CA THR A 247 -11.47 25.67 -6.47
C THR A 247 -12.62 24.79 -6.92
N LEU A 248 -13.07 23.89 -6.06
CA LEU A 248 -14.23 23.03 -6.31
C LEU A 248 -15.47 23.53 -5.54
N PRO A 249 -16.69 23.29 -6.07
CA PRO A 249 -17.93 23.46 -5.33
C PRO A 249 -17.96 22.66 -4.02
N ARG A 250 -18.82 23.07 -3.07
CA ARG A 250 -18.86 22.41 -1.75
C ARG A 250 -19.49 21.03 -1.78
N VAL A 251 -20.46 20.77 -2.62
CA VAL A 251 -21.24 19.54 -2.61
C VAL A 251 -20.94 18.64 -3.81
N ALA A 252 -21.08 17.33 -3.61
CA ALA A 252 -20.63 16.33 -4.59
C ALA A 252 -21.31 16.45 -5.96
N ASN A 253 -22.62 16.69 -6.01
CA ASN A 253 -23.33 16.84 -7.29
C ASN A 253 -22.92 18.08 -8.09
N ASP A 254 -22.49 19.17 -7.41
CA ASP A 254 -21.96 20.35 -8.09
C ASP A 254 -20.50 20.12 -8.55
N GLN A 255 -19.73 19.33 -7.78
CA GLN A 255 -18.38 18.93 -8.19
C GLN A 255 -18.41 18.06 -9.44
N TYR A 256 -19.45 17.25 -9.66
CA TYR A 256 -19.62 16.50 -10.89
C TYR A 256 -19.61 17.41 -12.12
N ASN A 257 -20.17 18.59 -12.03
CA ASN A 257 -20.24 19.55 -13.13
C ASN A 257 -18.98 20.47 -13.24
N ALA A 258 -17.93 20.22 -12.47
CA ALA A 258 -16.75 21.08 -12.41
C ALA A 258 -15.72 20.83 -13.54
N GLY A 259 -15.97 19.91 -14.46
CA GLY A 259 -15.05 19.59 -15.57
C GLY A 259 -15.60 18.52 -16.52
N PRO A 260 -14.81 18.09 -17.49
CA PRO A 260 -15.18 17.06 -18.44
C PRO A 260 -15.31 15.69 -17.76
N HIS A 261 -16.14 14.84 -18.37
CA HIS A 261 -16.46 13.51 -17.86
C HIS A 261 -15.70 12.43 -18.65
N PRO A 262 -14.57 11.91 -18.14
CA PRO A 262 -13.89 10.78 -18.77
C PRO A 262 -14.77 9.52 -18.72
N ALA A 263 -14.66 8.68 -19.74
CA ALA A 263 -15.23 7.35 -19.69
C ALA A 263 -14.56 6.51 -18.59
N ARG A 264 -15.23 5.44 -18.15
CA ARG A 264 -14.70 4.62 -17.03
C ARG A 264 -13.33 4.01 -17.36
N GLU A 265 -13.13 3.63 -18.62
CA GLU A 265 -11.89 3.05 -19.13
C GLU A 265 -10.76 4.06 -19.29
N GLU A 266 -11.10 5.35 -19.22
CA GLU A 266 -10.18 6.47 -19.36
C GLU A 266 -9.83 7.13 -18.01
N LEU A 267 -10.28 6.52 -16.89
CA LEU A 267 -9.99 7.05 -15.56
C LEU A 267 -8.48 7.16 -15.32
N MET A 268 -8.08 8.33 -14.85
CA MET A 268 -6.71 8.65 -14.48
C MET A 268 -6.62 9.05 -13.00
N PRO A 269 -5.52 8.73 -12.31
CA PRO A 269 -5.30 9.21 -10.96
C PRO A 269 -5.53 10.72 -10.85
N GLY A 270 -6.35 11.13 -9.89
CA GLY A 270 -6.83 12.51 -9.71
C GLY A 270 -8.22 12.77 -10.26
N ASP A 271 -8.83 11.90 -11.06
CA ASP A 271 -10.23 12.08 -11.44
C ASP A 271 -11.12 11.98 -10.18
N LEU A 272 -12.13 12.83 -10.10
CA LEU A 272 -13.19 12.68 -9.13
C LEU A 272 -14.15 11.59 -9.61
N VAL A 273 -14.48 10.64 -8.75
CA VAL A 273 -15.42 9.55 -9.03
C VAL A 273 -16.65 9.69 -8.15
N PHE A 274 -17.82 9.49 -8.74
CA PHE A 274 -19.11 9.83 -8.14
C PHE A 274 -20.03 8.62 -8.05
N PHE A 275 -20.88 8.62 -7.02
CA PHE A 275 -21.79 7.53 -6.71
C PHE A 275 -23.20 8.08 -6.42
N SER A 276 -24.21 7.37 -6.96
CA SER A 276 -25.61 7.78 -6.88
C SER A 276 -26.53 6.58 -6.73
N ASP A 277 -27.67 6.79 -6.09
CA ASP A 277 -28.74 5.79 -6.00
C ASP A 277 -29.60 5.75 -7.29
N ASP A 278 -29.55 6.81 -8.09
CA ASP A 278 -30.19 6.90 -9.42
C ASP A 278 -29.13 7.28 -10.46
N LEU A 279 -28.74 6.31 -11.28
CA LEU A 279 -27.68 6.48 -12.28
C LEU A 279 -28.12 7.32 -13.49
N THR A 280 -29.36 7.77 -13.55
CA THR A 280 -29.90 8.63 -14.61
C THR A 280 -29.98 10.11 -14.22
N ASN A 281 -29.74 10.44 -12.94
CA ASN A 281 -29.93 11.77 -12.41
C ASN A 281 -28.72 12.23 -11.58
N SER A 282 -27.93 13.15 -12.11
CA SER A 282 -26.76 13.70 -11.41
C SER A 282 -27.10 14.45 -10.11
N ARG A 283 -28.34 14.88 -9.94
CA ARG A 283 -28.76 15.56 -8.71
C ARG A 283 -28.88 14.64 -7.50
N THR A 284 -28.92 13.32 -7.75
CA THR A 284 -28.96 12.29 -6.71
C THR A 284 -27.56 11.78 -6.33
N ILE A 285 -26.49 12.37 -6.87
CA ILE A 285 -25.14 12.07 -6.47
C ILE A 285 -24.98 12.41 -4.98
N ARG A 286 -24.60 11.39 -4.21
CA ARG A 286 -24.50 11.45 -2.75
C ARG A 286 -23.08 11.28 -2.23
N HIS A 287 -22.15 10.83 -3.08
CA HIS A 287 -20.79 10.54 -2.66
C HIS A 287 -19.77 10.84 -3.77
N VAL A 288 -18.56 11.18 -3.35
CA VAL A 288 -17.42 11.47 -4.22
C VAL A 288 -16.10 11.02 -3.56
N GLY A 289 -15.17 10.52 -4.37
CA GLY A 289 -13.80 10.23 -3.97
C GLY A 289 -12.81 10.70 -5.03
N ILE A 290 -11.50 10.65 -4.71
CA ILE A 290 -10.41 10.93 -5.65
C ILE A 290 -9.88 9.59 -6.13
N TYR A 291 -9.98 9.31 -7.44
CA TYR A 291 -9.42 8.09 -8.04
C TYR A 291 -7.89 8.10 -7.92
N VAL A 292 -7.32 7.00 -7.47
CA VAL A 292 -5.87 6.87 -7.25
C VAL A 292 -5.20 5.82 -8.16
N GLY A 293 -5.98 5.22 -9.06
CA GLY A 293 -5.51 4.12 -9.91
C GLY A 293 -5.92 2.75 -9.37
N GLY A 294 -5.68 1.69 -10.15
CA GLY A 294 -5.90 0.31 -9.72
C GLY A 294 -7.35 -0.07 -9.37
N GLY A 295 -8.34 0.77 -9.70
CA GLY A 295 -9.74 0.57 -9.34
C GLY A 295 -10.13 1.10 -7.96
N TYR A 296 -9.29 1.92 -7.32
CA TYR A 296 -9.52 2.49 -5.98
C TYR A 296 -9.61 4.01 -5.99
N MET A 297 -10.29 4.54 -4.99
CA MET A 297 -10.35 5.96 -4.65
C MET A 297 -9.96 6.19 -3.20
N ILE A 298 -9.56 7.42 -2.86
CA ILE A 298 -9.53 7.90 -1.47
C ILE A 298 -10.78 8.70 -1.24
N ASP A 299 -11.49 8.40 -0.17
CA ASP A 299 -12.73 9.10 0.19
C ASP A 299 -12.94 9.20 1.70
N ALA A 300 -13.88 10.05 2.10
CA ALA A 300 -14.44 10.10 3.44
C ALA A 300 -15.85 9.52 3.36
N PRO A 301 -16.06 8.23 3.69
CA PRO A 301 -17.26 7.53 3.23
C PRO A 301 -18.53 7.89 3.99
N ARG A 302 -18.50 7.91 5.33
CA ARG A 302 -19.71 8.14 6.16
C ARG A 302 -19.39 8.30 7.64
N THR A 303 -20.34 8.75 8.41
CA THR A 303 -20.28 8.79 9.88
C THR A 303 -19.90 7.42 10.46
N GLY A 304 -18.96 7.42 11.40
CA GLY A 304 -18.42 6.23 12.04
C GLY A 304 -17.30 5.54 11.27
N ALA A 305 -16.92 6.07 10.10
CA ALA A 305 -15.76 5.61 9.32
C ALA A 305 -14.65 6.65 9.33
N VAL A 306 -13.50 6.27 8.79
CA VAL A 306 -12.33 7.13 8.59
C VAL A 306 -12.11 7.33 7.09
N ILE A 307 -11.32 8.35 6.73
CA ILE A 307 -10.80 8.52 5.37
C ILE A 307 -9.95 7.30 5.04
N ARG A 308 -10.22 6.68 3.89
CA ARG A 308 -9.61 5.40 3.50
C ARG A 308 -9.60 5.21 1.99
N PHE A 309 -9.03 4.08 1.55
CA PHE A 309 -9.20 3.60 0.18
C PHE A 309 -10.47 2.74 0.10
N ASP A 310 -11.35 3.07 -0.84
CA ASP A 310 -12.52 2.25 -1.19
C ASP A 310 -12.52 1.90 -2.69
N PRO A 311 -13.08 0.75 -3.10
CA PRO A 311 -13.15 0.36 -4.50
C PRO A 311 -14.11 1.25 -5.28
N VAL A 312 -13.75 1.58 -6.52
CA VAL A 312 -14.62 2.33 -7.44
C VAL A 312 -15.64 1.42 -8.13
N ASP A 313 -15.32 0.11 -8.25
CA ASP A 313 -16.19 -0.85 -8.92
C ASP A 313 -17.35 -1.30 -8.03
N THR A 314 -18.34 -0.44 -7.93
CA THR A 314 -19.58 -0.66 -7.16
C THR A 314 -20.80 -0.42 -8.05
N PRO A 315 -21.95 -1.06 -7.75
CA PRO A 315 -23.16 -0.93 -8.57
C PRO A 315 -23.74 0.49 -8.67
N ASP A 316 -23.39 1.36 -7.75
CA ASP A 316 -23.84 2.75 -7.63
C ASP A 316 -22.84 3.78 -8.23
N TYR A 317 -21.78 3.31 -8.94
CA TYR A 317 -20.88 4.19 -9.68
C TYR A 317 -21.65 4.97 -10.75
N PHE A 318 -21.64 6.31 -10.63
CA PHE A 318 -22.36 7.22 -11.51
C PHE A 318 -21.51 7.71 -12.68
N GLY A 319 -20.27 8.08 -12.43
CA GLY A 319 -19.38 8.66 -13.43
C GLY A 319 -18.19 9.36 -12.80
N ALA A 320 -17.44 10.09 -13.61
CA ALA A 320 -16.24 10.80 -13.16
C ALA A 320 -16.18 12.22 -13.73
N THR A 321 -15.30 13.05 -13.11
CA THR A 321 -14.97 14.40 -13.59
C THR A 321 -13.48 14.65 -13.46
N ARG A 322 -12.86 15.16 -14.53
CA ARG A 322 -11.44 15.52 -14.58
C ARG A 322 -11.29 17.03 -14.43
N VAL A 323 -10.84 17.48 -13.26
CA VAL A 323 -10.82 18.90 -12.89
C VAL A 323 -9.49 19.58 -13.11
N THR A 324 -8.42 18.86 -13.46
CA THR A 324 -7.12 19.46 -13.77
C THR A 324 -7.07 19.94 -15.21
N GLU A 325 -6.48 21.13 -15.49
CA GLU A 325 -6.37 21.66 -16.85
C GLU A 325 -5.62 20.73 -17.79
N ASP A 326 -4.50 20.17 -17.33
CA ASP A 326 -3.70 19.22 -18.11
C ASP A 326 -4.46 17.91 -18.33
N GLY A 327 -5.22 17.46 -17.33
CA GLY A 327 -6.07 16.29 -17.43
C GLY A 327 -7.22 16.49 -18.42
N ALA A 328 -7.86 17.66 -18.42
CA ALA A 328 -8.92 17.99 -19.35
C ALA A 328 -8.45 18.01 -20.81
N LYS A 329 -7.22 18.47 -21.05
CA LYS A 329 -6.59 18.47 -22.38
C LYS A 329 -6.22 17.08 -22.89
N ALA A 330 -6.06 16.11 -21.99
CA ALA A 330 -5.72 14.74 -22.33
C ALA A 330 -6.93 13.89 -22.73
N LEU A 331 -8.16 14.38 -22.54
CA LEU A 331 -9.35 13.69 -23.01
C LEU A 331 -9.44 13.74 -24.53
N PRO A 332 -9.82 12.65 -25.21
CA PRO A 332 -10.13 12.69 -26.63
C PRO A 332 -11.19 13.76 -26.88
N THR A 333 -10.91 14.68 -27.78
CA THR A 333 -11.96 15.57 -28.28
C THR A 333 -13.01 14.70 -28.93
N SER A 334 -14.20 14.61 -28.35
CA SER A 334 -15.34 13.92 -28.95
C SER A 334 -15.55 14.47 -30.37
N VAL A 335 -15.37 13.59 -31.35
CA VAL A 335 -15.67 13.87 -32.77
C VAL A 335 -17.15 13.91 -32.98
#